data_ff639d5542ce121799cafce431350375
#
_entry.id   ff639d5542ce121799cafce431350375
#
_cell.length_a   1.000
_cell.length_b   1.000
_cell.length_c   1.000
_cell.angle_alpha   90.00
_cell.angle_beta   90.00
_cell.angle_gamma   90.00
#
_symmetry.space_group_name_H-M   'P 1'
#
loop_
_entity.id
_entity.type
_entity.pdbx_description
1 polymer ?
#
loop_
_entity_poly.entity_id
_entity_poly.type
_entity_poly.pdbx_seq_one_letter_code
_entity_poly.pdbx_strand_id
1 'polypeptide(L)'
;TVTAKMPSIGRLTLSISAILLLSFMALPLPGADGWKHGYVDSDDVKIHYVEAGEGPLLIMIHGFPDYWYSWRDQIPTLAKTHHVVAIDQRGFNRSDKPVGVEQYAINKLTADVATVIDYFKQTQATVVGHDWGGFVAWSFAMEYPLKTAGLVILNLPHPRGLTRELAANPRQHQNSEYARQFQKPDAAGKLTAAGLAGWVREDDARDKYIEAFKRSSFEGMLNFYKANYPRKPYSITDQLKKPVKCPVLIIHGLRDPYLLSGALNDNWKWIEQEMTLVTVPTASHFVHREKPALVTRRIARWLEER
;
A
#
# COMPACT_ATOMS: atom_id res chain seq x y z
N THR A 1 -42.48 21.68 85.89
CA THR A 1 -42.09 20.66 84.96
C THR A 1 -42.06 21.23 83.56
N VAL A 2 -40.84 21.52 83.09
CA VAL A 2 -40.60 22.07 81.76
C VAL A 2 -40.09 20.95 80.88
N THR A 3 -40.81 20.62 79.81
CA THR A 3 -40.41 19.61 78.79
C THR A 3 -39.72 20.40 77.66
N ALA A 4 -38.44 20.11 77.47
CA ALA A 4 -37.65 20.61 76.37
C ALA A 4 -37.87 19.78 75.13
N LYS A 5 -38.17 20.45 73.99
CA LYS A 5 -38.36 19.88 72.67
C LYS A 5 -37.00 19.90 71.90
N MET A 6 -36.51 18.73 71.50
CA MET A 6 -35.30 18.64 70.66
C MET A 6 -35.63 18.92 69.18
N PRO A 7 -34.72 19.58 68.41
CA PRO A 7 -34.94 19.83 67.02
C PRO A 7 -34.51 18.63 66.19
N SER A 8 -35.28 18.34 65.09
CA SER A 8 -35.08 17.28 64.12
C SER A 8 -33.89 17.58 63.20
N ILE A 9 -33.02 16.60 63.04
CA ILE A 9 -31.87 16.63 62.10
C ILE A 9 -32.41 16.38 60.67
N GLY A 10 -32.30 17.40 59.85
CA GLY A 10 -32.63 17.30 58.42
C GLY A 10 -31.61 16.41 57.69
N ARG A 11 -32.10 15.43 56.93
CA ARG A 11 -31.29 14.61 56.03
C ARG A 11 -30.84 15.45 54.84
N LEU A 12 -29.49 15.62 54.73
CA LEU A 12 -28.83 16.20 53.59
C LEU A 12 -28.78 15.12 52.48
N THR A 13 -29.57 15.24 51.43
CA THR A 13 -29.46 14.43 50.23
C THR A 13 -28.35 14.96 49.35
N LEU A 14 -27.21 14.29 49.29
CA LEU A 14 -26.17 14.55 48.28
C LEU A 14 -26.63 14.06 46.92
N SER A 15 -26.93 14.97 46.04
CA SER A 15 -27.12 14.66 44.59
C SER A 15 -25.73 14.52 43.96
N ILE A 16 -25.39 13.30 43.60
CA ILE A 16 -24.20 13.00 42.79
C ILE A 16 -24.57 13.28 41.33
N SER A 17 -24.18 14.43 40.82
CA SER A 17 -24.25 14.73 39.38
C SER A 17 -23.12 13.97 38.67
N ALA A 18 -23.47 12.89 37.97
CA ALA A 18 -22.57 12.20 37.09
C ALA A 18 -22.24 13.09 35.89
N ILE A 19 -21.04 13.68 35.89
CA ILE A 19 -20.50 14.38 34.71
C ILE A 19 -20.07 13.29 33.71
N LEU A 20 -20.90 13.09 32.67
CA LEU A 20 -20.52 12.30 31.52
C LEU A 20 -19.45 13.07 30.74
N LEU A 21 -18.18 12.70 30.93
CA LEU A 21 -17.11 13.13 30.03
C LEU A 21 -17.31 12.46 28.66
N LEU A 22 -18.00 13.13 27.75
CA LEU A 22 -17.97 12.82 26.34
C LEU A 22 -16.55 13.16 25.84
N SER A 23 -15.72 12.12 25.69
CA SER A 23 -14.46 12.23 24.94
C SER A 23 -14.81 12.53 23.48
N PHE A 24 -14.84 13.80 23.11
CA PHE A 24 -14.81 14.21 21.71
C PHE A 24 -13.46 13.74 21.15
N MET A 25 -13.45 12.61 20.47
CA MET A 25 -12.37 12.31 19.54
C MET A 25 -12.39 13.41 18.48
N ALA A 26 -11.46 14.35 18.58
CA ALA A 26 -11.27 15.38 17.57
C ALA A 26 -10.99 14.67 16.24
N LEU A 27 -11.88 14.81 15.27
CA LEU A 27 -11.64 14.37 13.90
C LEU A 27 -10.36 15.08 13.43
N PRO A 28 -9.37 14.33 12.91
CA PRO A 28 -8.16 14.96 12.38
C PRO A 28 -8.55 15.93 11.27
N LEU A 29 -8.06 17.17 11.39
CA LEU A 29 -8.25 18.20 10.37
C LEU A 29 -7.55 17.77 9.08
N PRO A 30 -8.11 18.08 7.88
CA PRO A 30 -7.41 17.88 6.62
C PRO A 30 -6.01 18.52 6.67
N GLY A 31 -5.00 17.84 6.13
CA GLY A 31 -3.67 18.42 5.95
C GLY A 31 -3.71 19.70 5.11
N ALA A 32 -2.61 20.48 5.09
CA ALA A 32 -2.49 21.67 4.27
C ALA A 32 -2.68 21.41 2.75
N ASP A 33 -2.56 20.16 2.33
CA ASP A 33 -2.80 19.67 0.98
C ASP A 33 -4.25 19.22 0.71
N GLY A 34 -5.16 19.36 1.69
CA GLY A 34 -6.58 19.01 1.59
C GLY A 34 -6.88 17.52 1.82
N TRP A 35 -5.88 16.71 2.20
CA TRP A 35 -6.03 15.28 2.48
C TRP A 35 -6.05 14.98 3.98
N LYS A 36 -6.76 13.92 4.38
CA LYS A 36 -6.74 13.46 5.77
C LYS A 36 -5.57 12.50 5.97
N HIS A 37 -4.60 12.91 6.77
CA HIS A 37 -3.39 12.15 7.07
C HIS A 37 -3.48 11.48 8.44
N GLY A 38 -2.81 10.33 8.57
CA GLY A 38 -2.66 9.63 9.84
C GLY A 38 -1.42 8.73 9.86
N TYR A 39 -1.24 8.05 10.99
CA TYR A 39 -0.15 7.09 11.19
C TYR A 39 -0.67 5.85 11.90
N VAL A 40 -0.11 4.70 11.52
CA VAL A 40 -0.32 3.41 12.19
C VAL A 40 1.02 2.93 12.72
N ASP A 41 1.06 2.54 13.99
CA ASP A 41 2.25 1.91 14.58
C ASP A 41 2.25 0.42 14.21
N SER A 42 3.23 0.00 13.40
CA SER A 42 3.46 -1.38 12.97
C SER A 42 4.77 -1.87 13.57
N ASP A 43 4.72 -2.62 14.67
CA ASP A 43 5.84 -2.88 15.56
C ASP A 43 6.48 -1.52 15.96
N ASP A 44 7.79 -1.35 15.72
CA ASP A 44 8.52 -0.12 16.01
C ASP A 44 8.57 0.86 14.80
N VAL A 45 7.71 0.69 13.79
CA VAL A 45 7.70 1.48 12.55
C VAL A 45 6.37 2.20 12.38
N LYS A 46 6.39 3.52 12.27
CA LYS A 46 5.21 4.32 11.96
C LYS A 46 4.95 4.34 10.46
N ILE A 47 3.81 3.82 10.05
CA ILE A 47 3.34 3.83 8.67
C ILE A 47 2.40 5.01 8.49
N HIS A 48 2.80 5.96 7.66
CA HIS A 48 1.97 7.09 7.26
C HIS A 48 0.92 6.65 6.24
N TYR A 49 -0.28 7.22 6.35
CA TYR A 49 -1.34 7.02 5.36
C TYR A 49 -2.12 8.31 5.07
N VAL A 50 -2.83 8.27 3.97
CA VAL A 50 -3.88 9.22 3.61
C VAL A 50 -5.17 8.43 3.44
N GLU A 51 -6.27 8.97 3.99
CA GLU A 51 -7.57 8.30 3.90
C GLU A 51 -8.66 9.21 3.35
N ALA A 52 -9.68 8.59 2.73
CA ALA A 52 -10.88 9.24 2.25
C ALA A 52 -12.04 8.25 2.12
N GLY A 53 -13.27 8.75 2.28
CA GLY A 53 -14.49 7.95 2.12
C GLY A 53 -14.82 7.07 3.30
N GLU A 54 -15.93 6.33 3.16
CA GLU A 54 -16.45 5.37 4.13
C GLU A 54 -16.92 4.12 3.39
N GLY A 55 -17.03 2.98 4.10
CA GLY A 55 -17.48 1.71 3.53
C GLY A 55 -16.43 0.59 3.65
N PRO A 56 -16.46 -0.43 2.78
CA PRO A 56 -15.46 -1.49 2.77
C PRO A 56 -14.04 -0.94 2.59
N LEU A 57 -13.08 -1.51 3.32
CA LEU A 57 -11.70 -1.02 3.33
C LEU A 57 -10.97 -1.35 2.03
N LEU A 58 -10.33 -0.34 1.44
CA LEU A 58 -9.48 -0.42 0.26
C LEU A 58 -8.08 0.10 0.58
N ILE A 59 -7.09 -0.77 0.69
CA ILE A 59 -5.69 -0.39 0.94
C ILE A 59 -4.98 -0.20 -0.39
N MET A 60 -4.31 0.94 -0.58
CA MET A 60 -3.55 1.25 -1.80
C MET A 60 -2.06 1.37 -1.49
N ILE A 61 -1.23 0.57 -2.16
CA ILE A 61 0.21 0.44 -1.93
C ILE A 61 0.96 0.86 -3.18
N HIS A 62 1.77 1.91 -3.06
CA HIS A 62 2.58 2.45 -4.15
C HIS A 62 3.82 1.59 -4.44
N GLY A 63 4.48 1.83 -5.58
CA GLY A 63 5.73 1.20 -5.99
C GLY A 63 6.98 2.05 -5.77
N PHE A 64 8.01 1.80 -6.59
CA PHE A 64 9.25 2.54 -6.64
C PHE A 64 9.47 3.16 -8.04
N PRO A 65 9.94 4.40 -8.13
CA PRO A 65 10.04 5.39 -7.06
C PRO A 65 8.72 6.17 -6.97
N ASP A 66 7.98 5.95 -5.89
CA ASP A 66 6.64 6.52 -5.75
C ASP A 66 6.29 6.76 -4.26
N TYR A 67 5.08 7.24 -3.95
CA TYR A 67 4.53 7.39 -2.62
C TYR A 67 2.98 7.48 -2.69
N TRP A 68 2.25 7.63 -1.58
CA TRP A 68 0.79 7.62 -1.54
C TRP A 68 0.13 8.53 -2.62
N TYR A 69 0.74 9.64 -2.99
CA TYR A 69 0.22 10.61 -3.94
C TYR A 69 0.09 10.09 -5.38
N SER A 70 0.69 8.96 -5.64
CA SER A 70 0.48 8.18 -6.88
C SER A 70 -0.99 7.90 -7.15
N TRP A 71 -1.77 7.72 -6.09
CA TRP A 71 -3.18 7.36 -6.13
C TRP A 71 -4.14 8.57 -6.17
N ARG A 72 -3.63 9.81 -6.26
CA ARG A 72 -4.40 11.05 -6.19
C ARG A 72 -5.60 11.13 -7.16
N ASP A 73 -5.51 10.44 -8.32
CA ASP A 73 -6.60 10.44 -9.31
C ASP A 73 -7.61 9.31 -9.06
N GLN A 74 -7.22 8.24 -8.37
CA GLN A 74 -8.09 7.12 -8.06
C GLN A 74 -8.91 7.36 -6.79
N ILE A 75 -8.28 7.91 -5.76
CA ILE A 75 -8.89 8.12 -4.43
C ILE A 75 -10.24 8.83 -4.51
N PRO A 76 -10.41 9.99 -5.18
CA PRO A 76 -11.67 10.74 -5.15
C PRO A 76 -12.88 9.99 -5.70
N THR A 77 -12.66 9.08 -6.63
CA THR A 77 -13.76 8.27 -7.21
C THR A 77 -14.04 7.04 -6.35
N LEU A 78 -13.01 6.33 -5.91
CA LEU A 78 -13.15 5.11 -5.12
C LEU A 78 -13.68 5.41 -3.71
N ALA A 79 -13.34 6.56 -3.15
CA ALA A 79 -13.83 7.03 -1.86
C ALA A 79 -15.34 7.34 -1.81
N LYS A 80 -16.03 7.31 -2.94
CA LYS A 80 -17.50 7.45 -2.96
C LYS A 80 -18.21 6.21 -2.44
N THR A 81 -17.56 5.06 -2.46
CA THR A 81 -18.15 3.76 -2.08
C THR A 81 -17.28 2.94 -1.13
N HIS A 82 -16.04 3.35 -0.91
CA HIS A 82 -15.06 2.62 -0.09
C HIS A 82 -14.34 3.55 0.87
N HIS A 83 -13.92 3.01 2.00
CA HIS A 83 -12.92 3.65 2.84
C HIS A 83 -11.55 3.38 2.23
N VAL A 84 -11.01 4.36 1.52
CA VAL A 84 -9.73 4.28 0.82
C VAL A 84 -8.62 4.72 1.75
N VAL A 85 -7.60 3.89 1.91
CA VAL A 85 -6.38 4.16 2.69
C VAL A 85 -5.16 3.94 1.80
N ALA A 86 -4.48 5.01 1.42
CA ALA A 86 -3.25 4.96 0.64
C ALA A 86 -2.05 5.15 1.57
N ILE A 87 -1.19 4.14 1.68
CA ILE A 87 -0.04 4.16 2.60
C ILE A 87 1.24 4.65 1.92
N ASP A 88 2.12 5.27 2.69
CA ASP A 88 3.56 5.32 2.37
C ASP A 88 4.21 4.07 2.94
N GLN A 89 4.85 3.26 2.14
CA GLN A 89 5.58 2.11 2.63
C GLN A 89 6.76 2.54 3.52
N ARG A 90 7.22 1.67 4.45
CA ARG A 90 8.43 1.96 5.24
C ARG A 90 9.59 2.36 4.34
N GLY A 91 10.40 3.32 4.75
CA GLY A 91 11.49 3.87 3.95
C GLY A 91 11.08 5.06 3.06
N PHE A 92 9.79 5.25 2.80
CA PHE A 92 9.28 6.26 1.89
C PHE A 92 8.62 7.44 2.63
N ASN A 93 8.75 8.62 2.04
CA ASN A 93 8.09 9.88 2.39
C ASN A 93 7.95 10.11 3.91
N ARG A 94 6.75 10.04 4.47
CA ARG A 94 6.45 10.33 5.88
C ARG A 94 6.49 9.09 6.79
N SER A 95 6.53 7.89 6.26
CA SER A 95 6.72 6.66 7.05
C SER A 95 8.15 6.58 7.62
N ASP A 96 8.33 5.82 8.68
CA ASP A 96 9.65 5.59 9.28
C ASP A 96 10.62 4.87 8.33
N LYS A 97 11.90 5.04 8.58
CA LYS A 97 13.02 4.56 7.74
C LYS A 97 13.93 3.66 8.58
N PRO A 98 13.46 2.46 8.99
CA PRO A 98 14.29 1.56 9.79
C PRO A 98 15.57 1.21 9.06
N VAL A 99 16.65 1.06 9.83
CA VAL A 99 18.00 0.74 9.31
C VAL A 99 18.15 -0.77 9.20
N GLY A 100 18.79 -1.22 8.12
CA GLY A 100 19.07 -2.63 7.86
C GLY A 100 18.19 -3.22 6.76
N VAL A 101 18.77 -4.10 5.95
CA VAL A 101 18.09 -4.74 4.81
C VAL A 101 16.95 -5.66 5.29
N GLU A 102 17.17 -6.34 6.41
CA GLU A 102 16.22 -7.26 7.05
C GLU A 102 14.91 -6.57 7.47
N GLN A 103 14.94 -5.26 7.72
CA GLN A 103 13.75 -4.46 8.03
C GLN A 103 12.79 -4.30 6.84
N TYR A 104 13.26 -4.62 5.65
CA TYR A 104 12.52 -4.54 4.40
C TYR A 104 12.21 -5.92 3.80
N ALA A 105 12.42 -6.99 4.57
CA ALA A 105 12.02 -8.34 4.18
C ALA A 105 10.50 -8.41 3.99
N ILE A 106 10.05 -9.23 3.04
CA ILE A 106 8.65 -9.26 2.60
C ILE A 106 7.65 -9.54 3.74
N ASN A 107 8.03 -10.37 4.71
CA ASN A 107 7.18 -10.62 5.89
C ASN A 107 6.95 -9.37 6.75
N LYS A 108 7.92 -8.43 6.81
CA LYS A 108 7.74 -7.14 7.47
C LYS A 108 6.80 -6.22 6.69
N LEU A 109 6.93 -6.19 5.36
CA LEU A 109 6.09 -5.38 4.49
C LEU A 109 4.64 -5.87 4.48
N THR A 110 4.41 -7.18 4.49
CA THR A 110 3.05 -7.75 4.59
C THR A 110 2.44 -7.56 5.97
N ALA A 111 3.26 -7.60 7.03
CA ALA A 111 2.81 -7.29 8.40
C ALA A 111 2.34 -5.84 8.54
N ASP A 112 2.99 -4.88 7.88
CA ASP A 112 2.51 -3.48 7.85
C ASP A 112 1.09 -3.39 7.31
N VAL A 113 0.80 -4.07 6.21
CA VAL A 113 -0.54 -4.09 5.61
C VAL A 113 -1.56 -4.72 6.56
N ALA A 114 -1.20 -5.84 7.22
CA ALA A 114 -2.06 -6.48 8.21
C ALA A 114 -2.38 -5.55 9.37
N THR A 115 -1.36 -4.85 9.89
CA THR A 115 -1.51 -3.89 10.99
C THR A 115 -2.39 -2.71 10.60
N VAL A 116 -2.29 -2.20 9.37
CA VAL A 116 -3.19 -1.14 8.86
C VAL A 116 -4.65 -1.62 8.85
N ILE A 117 -4.93 -2.85 8.39
CA ILE A 117 -6.28 -3.42 8.40
C ILE A 117 -6.82 -3.52 9.83
N ASP A 118 -6.00 -4.01 10.76
CA ASP A 118 -6.38 -4.16 12.18
C ASP A 118 -6.61 -2.80 12.87
N TYR A 119 -5.80 -1.79 12.54
CA TYR A 119 -5.95 -0.41 13.03
C TYR A 119 -7.34 0.17 12.70
N PHE A 120 -7.81 -0.06 11.49
CA PHE A 120 -9.15 0.35 11.06
C PHE A 120 -10.26 -0.61 11.52
N LYS A 121 -9.94 -1.59 12.39
CA LYS A 121 -10.89 -2.55 12.97
C LYS A 121 -11.67 -3.34 11.90
N GLN A 122 -11.01 -3.62 10.78
CA GLN A 122 -11.57 -4.43 9.71
C GLN A 122 -11.02 -5.85 9.78
N THR A 123 -11.85 -6.83 9.40
CA THR A 123 -11.41 -8.23 9.33
C THR A 123 -10.67 -8.53 8.04
N GLN A 124 -10.96 -7.77 6.99
CA GLN A 124 -10.39 -7.94 5.65
C GLN A 124 -10.43 -6.63 4.86
N ALA A 125 -9.63 -6.54 3.81
CA ALA A 125 -9.63 -5.43 2.87
C ALA A 125 -9.41 -5.92 1.44
N THR A 126 -9.86 -5.14 0.45
CA THR A 126 -9.30 -5.24 -0.91
C THR A 126 -7.97 -4.51 -0.94
N VAL A 127 -6.94 -5.17 -1.44
CA VAL A 127 -5.57 -4.61 -1.51
C VAL A 127 -5.24 -4.28 -2.97
N VAL A 128 -4.87 -3.04 -3.20
CA VAL A 128 -4.45 -2.51 -4.50
C VAL A 128 -2.96 -2.22 -4.46
N GLY A 129 -2.20 -2.76 -5.40
CA GLY A 129 -0.75 -2.53 -5.43
C GLY A 129 -0.21 -2.24 -6.84
N HIS A 130 0.75 -1.32 -6.92
CA HIS A 130 1.51 -1.03 -8.14
C HIS A 130 2.99 -1.34 -7.91
N ASP A 131 3.67 -1.97 -8.88
CA ASP A 131 5.10 -2.26 -8.84
C ASP A 131 5.50 -2.97 -7.53
N TRP A 132 6.41 -2.44 -6.69
CA TRP A 132 6.73 -3.01 -5.37
C TRP A 132 5.51 -3.14 -4.47
N GLY A 133 4.57 -2.19 -4.53
CA GLY A 133 3.28 -2.33 -3.84
C GLY A 133 2.47 -3.51 -4.35
N GLY A 134 2.58 -3.83 -5.65
CA GLY A 134 2.00 -5.04 -6.24
C GLY A 134 2.67 -6.31 -5.72
N PHE A 135 4.01 -6.32 -5.54
CA PHE A 135 4.73 -7.44 -4.95
C PHE A 135 4.31 -7.68 -3.50
N VAL A 136 4.18 -6.60 -2.72
CA VAL A 136 3.66 -6.67 -1.35
C VAL A 136 2.23 -7.19 -1.34
N ALA A 137 1.36 -6.68 -2.21
CA ALA A 137 -0.04 -7.08 -2.31
C ALA A 137 -0.21 -8.56 -2.68
N TRP A 138 0.54 -9.08 -3.67
CA TRP A 138 0.58 -10.50 -3.99
C TRP A 138 1.02 -11.35 -2.80
N SER A 139 2.12 -10.94 -2.15
CA SER A 139 2.68 -11.65 -0.99
C SER A 139 1.72 -11.62 0.20
N PHE A 140 1.04 -10.49 0.41
CA PHE A 140 0.00 -10.34 1.44
C PHE A 140 -1.17 -11.30 1.21
N ALA A 141 -1.70 -11.36 -0.01
CA ALA A 141 -2.82 -12.26 -0.33
C ALA A 141 -2.47 -13.74 -0.12
N MET A 142 -1.21 -14.12 -0.38
CA MET A 142 -0.72 -15.48 -0.12
C MET A 142 -0.49 -15.76 1.37
N GLU A 143 -0.06 -14.77 2.15
CA GLU A 143 0.28 -14.93 3.57
C GLU A 143 -0.94 -14.76 4.49
N TYR A 144 -1.82 -13.82 4.15
CA TYR A 144 -3.00 -13.45 4.93
C TYR A 144 -4.31 -13.64 4.13
N PRO A 145 -4.63 -14.88 3.68
CA PRO A 145 -5.78 -15.12 2.81
C PRO A 145 -7.12 -14.74 3.47
N LEU A 146 -7.23 -14.82 4.81
CA LEU A 146 -8.44 -14.44 5.53
C LEU A 146 -8.60 -12.92 5.71
N LYS A 147 -7.52 -12.15 5.53
CA LYS A 147 -7.54 -10.69 5.58
C LYS A 147 -7.66 -10.05 4.18
N THR A 148 -7.69 -10.85 3.11
CA THR A 148 -7.73 -10.36 1.73
C THR A 148 -9.08 -10.65 1.09
N ALA A 149 -9.94 -9.62 0.99
CA ALA A 149 -11.25 -9.72 0.33
C ALA A 149 -11.11 -9.77 -1.20
N GLY A 150 -10.12 -9.08 -1.74
CA GLY A 150 -9.82 -9.00 -3.16
C GLY A 150 -8.45 -8.40 -3.42
N LEU A 151 -7.93 -8.60 -4.62
CA LEU A 151 -6.60 -8.15 -5.00
C LEU A 151 -6.62 -7.42 -6.33
N VAL A 152 -6.10 -6.21 -6.37
CA VAL A 152 -5.95 -5.41 -7.60
C VAL A 152 -4.48 -5.11 -7.83
N ILE A 153 -3.94 -5.53 -8.95
CA ILE A 153 -2.51 -5.40 -9.27
C ILE A 153 -2.32 -4.56 -10.54
N LEU A 154 -1.48 -3.55 -10.43
CA LEU A 154 -1.11 -2.68 -11.55
C LEU A 154 0.37 -2.88 -11.88
N ASN A 155 0.65 -3.21 -13.13
CA ASN A 155 2.01 -3.38 -13.66
C ASN A 155 2.96 -4.16 -12.72
N LEU A 156 2.47 -5.28 -12.22
CA LEU A 156 3.28 -6.38 -11.69
C LEU A 156 2.58 -7.71 -12.00
N PRO A 157 3.20 -8.63 -12.76
CA PRO A 157 2.71 -9.99 -12.89
C PRO A 157 2.84 -10.75 -11.56
N HIS A 158 2.21 -11.90 -11.43
CA HIS A 158 2.44 -12.76 -10.27
C HIS A 158 3.95 -13.02 -10.09
N PRO A 159 4.51 -12.96 -8.87
CA PRO A 159 5.96 -13.11 -8.63
C PRO A 159 6.58 -14.37 -9.23
N ARG A 160 5.84 -15.49 -9.30
CA ARG A 160 6.30 -16.71 -9.97
C ARG A 160 6.44 -16.53 -11.48
N GLY A 161 5.54 -15.77 -12.11
CA GLY A 161 5.63 -15.41 -13.52
C GLY A 161 6.86 -14.57 -13.83
N LEU A 162 7.13 -13.55 -13.00
CA LEU A 162 8.34 -12.73 -13.11
C LEU A 162 9.61 -13.58 -12.92
N THR A 163 9.65 -14.44 -11.90
CA THR A 163 10.80 -15.30 -11.62
C THR A 163 11.08 -16.24 -12.80
N ARG A 164 10.03 -16.82 -13.41
CA ARG A 164 10.14 -17.64 -14.62
C ARG A 164 10.75 -16.86 -15.79
N GLU A 165 10.26 -15.65 -16.06
CA GLU A 165 10.78 -14.82 -17.13
C GLU A 165 12.23 -14.38 -16.88
N LEU A 166 12.60 -14.05 -15.63
CA LEU A 166 13.98 -13.73 -15.27
C LEU A 166 14.93 -14.91 -15.56
N ALA A 167 14.48 -16.15 -15.36
CA ALA A 167 15.26 -17.36 -15.61
C ALA A 167 15.36 -17.69 -17.09
N ALA A 168 14.27 -17.53 -17.87
CA ALA A 168 14.13 -18.10 -19.20
C ALA A 168 14.13 -17.07 -20.34
N ASN A 169 13.80 -15.79 -20.06
CA ASN A 169 13.67 -14.76 -21.09
C ASN A 169 14.85 -13.77 -21.04
N PRO A 170 15.79 -13.82 -22.01
CA PRO A 170 16.94 -12.92 -22.03
C PRO A 170 16.57 -11.44 -22.03
N ARG A 171 15.45 -11.07 -22.69
CA ARG A 171 14.99 -9.68 -22.74
C ARG A 171 14.49 -9.22 -21.37
N GLN A 172 13.70 -10.04 -20.66
CA GLN A 172 13.29 -9.70 -19.27
C GLN A 172 14.52 -9.61 -18.37
N HIS A 173 15.46 -10.54 -18.49
CA HIS A 173 16.71 -10.48 -17.73
C HIS A 173 17.49 -9.19 -18.00
N GLN A 174 17.64 -8.77 -19.26
CA GLN A 174 18.31 -7.52 -19.62
C GLN A 174 17.57 -6.30 -19.07
N ASN A 175 16.25 -6.24 -19.26
CA ASN A 175 15.43 -5.12 -18.79
C ASN A 175 15.42 -4.98 -17.26
N SER A 176 15.75 -6.04 -16.54
CA SER A 176 15.88 -6.07 -15.07
C SER A 176 17.29 -5.75 -14.56
N GLU A 177 18.20 -5.25 -15.42
CA GLU A 177 19.57 -4.89 -14.99
C GLU A 177 19.56 -3.80 -13.93
N TYR A 178 18.65 -2.81 -14.02
CA TYR A 178 18.51 -1.77 -13.01
C TYR A 178 18.30 -2.34 -11.61
N ALA A 179 17.50 -3.40 -11.46
CA ALA A 179 17.22 -4.03 -10.17
C ALA A 179 18.48 -4.67 -9.57
N ARG A 180 19.32 -5.29 -10.41
CA ARG A 180 20.63 -5.82 -9.97
C ARG A 180 21.60 -4.71 -9.58
N GLN A 181 21.57 -3.56 -10.28
CA GLN A 181 22.36 -2.39 -9.90
C GLN A 181 21.90 -1.83 -8.54
N PHE A 182 20.58 -1.78 -8.28
CA PHE A 182 20.02 -1.34 -7.00
C PHE A 182 20.35 -2.27 -5.83
N GLN A 183 20.71 -3.53 -6.09
CA GLN A 183 21.17 -4.45 -5.07
C GLN A 183 22.63 -4.21 -4.62
N LYS A 184 23.39 -3.36 -5.32
CA LYS A 184 24.80 -3.07 -4.96
C LYS A 184 24.87 -2.18 -3.71
N PRO A 185 25.92 -2.33 -2.88
CA PRO A 185 26.04 -1.56 -1.64
C PRO A 185 26.05 -0.04 -1.84
N ASP A 186 26.67 0.44 -2.91
CA ASP A 186 26.87 1.87 -3.21
C ASP A 186 25.72 2.49 -4.03
N ALA A 187 24.67 1.75 -4.33
CA ALA A 187 23.62 2.19 -5.25
C ALA A 187 22.83 3.40 -4.73
N ALA A 188 22.54 3.47 -3.44
CA ALA A 188 21.78 4.57 -2.84
C ALA A 188 22.48 5.92 -2.98
N GLY A 189 23.81 5.95 -2.87
CA GLY A 189 24.62 7.16 -3.03
C GLY A 189 24.60 7.76 -4.44
N LYS A 190 24.10 7.03 -5.43
CA LYS A 190 23.97 7.49 -6.83
C LYS A 190 22.62 8.10 -7.14
N LEU A 191 21.66 8.00 -6.22
CA LEU A 191 20.31 8.51 -6.40
C LEU A 191 20.19 9.97 -5.96
N THR A 192 19.31 10.71 -6.63
CA THR A 192 18.90 12.05 -6.22
C THR A 192 17.38 12.15 -6.25
N ALA A 193 16.79 13.00 -5.41
CA ALA A 193 15.35 13.21 -5.39
C ALA A 193 14.82 13.68 -6.76
N ALA A 194 15.53 14.60 -7.42
CA ALA A 194 15.17 15.07 -8.76
C ALA A 194 15.27 13.97 -9.81
N GLY A 195 16.33 13.14 -9.75
CA GLY A 195 16.51 11.99 -10.65
C GLY A 195 15.40 10.97 -10.51
N LEU A 196 15.01 10.64 -9.27
CA LEU A 196 13.88 9.73 -8.99
C LEU A 196 12.53 10.29 -9.46
N ALA A 197 12.34 11.62 -9.41
CA ALA A 197 11.11 12.28 -9.89
C ALA A 197 11.08 12.53 -11.41
N GLY A 198 12.14 12.17 -12.14
CA GLY A 198 12.30 12.49 -13.58
C GLY A 198 11.24 11.88 -14.51
N TRP A 199 10.53 10.84 -14.06
CA TRP A 199 9.43 10.23 -14.81
C TRP A 199 8.11 11.01 -14.71
N VAL A 200 7.95 11.88 -13.71
CA VAL A 200 6.74 12.67 -13.47
C VAL A 200 6.70 13.82 -14.47
N ARG A 201 5.64 13.89 -15.26
CA ARG A 201 5.53 14.85 -16.37
C ARG A 201 4.93 16.20 -15.97
N GLU A 202 3.97 16.16 -15.03
CA GLU A 202 3.31 17.37 -14.51
C GLU A 202 4.24 18.09 -13.52
N ASP A 203 4.57 19.35 -13.78
CA ASP A 203 5.57 20.10 -13.01
C ASP A 203 5.16 20.25 -11.54
N ASP A 204 3.92 20.64 -11.24
CA ASP A 204 3.40 20.75 -9.87
C ASP A 204 3.45 19.41 -9.10
N ALA A 205 3.23 18.30 -9.80
CA ALA A 205 3.35 16.98 -9.21
C ALA A 205 4.82 16.62 -8.98
N ARG A 206 5.70 16.94 -9.96
CA ARG A 206 7.14 16.64 -9.86
C ARG A 206 7.77 17.29 -8.63
N ASP A 207 7.43 18.54 -8.32
CA ASP A 207 7.92 19.22 -7.13
C ASP A 207 7.49 18.51 -5.84
N LYS A 208 6.24 18.05 -5.77
CA LYS A 208 5.74 17.25 -4.65
C LYS A 208 6.49 15.91 -4.52
N TYR A 209 6.82 15.27 -5.63
CA TYR A 209 7.63 14.03 -5.65
C TYR A 209 9.06 14.31 -5.18
N ILE A 210 9.69 15.37 -5.62
CA ILE A 210 11.03 15.78 -5.17
C ILE A 210 11.03 15.97 -3.65
N GLU A 211 10.06 16.69 -3.11
CA GLU A 211 9.94 16.91 -1.66
C GLU A 211 9.65 15.61 -0.89
N ALA A 212 8.85 14.69 -1.43
CA ALA A 212 8.62 13.39 -0.84
C ALA A 212 9.89 12.54 -0.81
N PHE A 213 10.67 12.54 -1.89
CA PHE A 213 11.92 11.79 -1.98
C PHE A 213 13.05 12.38 -1.12
N LYS A 214 13.07 13.71 -0.91
CA LYS A 214 13.97 14.33 0.09
C LYS A 214 13.70 13.84 1.52
N ARG A 215 12.45 13.52 1.84
CA ARG A 215 12.05 12.93 3.14
C ARG A 215 12.26 11.42 3.21
N SER A 216 12.44 10.75 2.08
CA SER A 216 12.61 9.29 2.00
C SER A 216 14.06 8.88 2.31
N SER A 217 14.26 7.61 2.65
CA SER A 217 15.58 6.99 2.71
C SER A 217 15.88 6.27 1.39
N PHE A 218 16.84 6.75 0.61
CA PHE A 218 17.22 6.04 -0.63
C PHE A 218 17.77 4.64 -0.33
N GLU A 219 18.50 4.47 0.77
CA GLU A 219 18.92 3.16 1.23
C GLU A 219 17.71 2.27 1.57
N GLY A 220 16.74 2.80 2.34
CA GLY A 220 15.50 2.10 2.67
C GLY A 220 14.70 1.72 1.43
N MET A 221 14.56 2.64 0.46
CA MET A 221 13.89 2.38 -0.81
C MET A 221 14.58 1.24 -1.60
N LEU A 222 15.91 1.21 -1.64
CA LEU A 222 16.66 0.16 -2.33
C LEU A 222 16.73 -1.15 -1.54
N ASN A 223 16.47 -1.13 -0.24
CA ASN A 223 16.42 -2.35 0.56
C ASN A 223 15.26 -3.27 0.16
N PHE A 224 14.21 -2.77 -0.48
CA PHE A 224 13.20 -3.61 -1.14
C PHE A 224 13.84 -4.55 -2.18
N TYR A 225 14.73 -4.01 -3.00
CA TYR A 225 15.48 -4.80 -4.00
C TYR A 225 16.52 -5.71 -3.36
N LYS A 226 17.24 -5.21 -2.35
CA LYS A 226 18.30 -5.98 -1.66
C LYS A 226 17.72 -7.19 -0.92
N ALA A 227 16.57 -7.02 -0.26
CA ALA A 227 15.92 -8.08 0.51
C ALA A 227 15.14 -9.08 -0.34
N ASN A 228 14.40 -8.60 -1.39
CA ASN A 228 13.33 -9.40 -1.98
C ASN A 228 13.46 -9.64 -3.48
N TYR A 229 14.22 -8.84 -4.23
CA TYR A 229 14.30 -9.04 -5.69
C TYR A 229 15.03 -10.35 -6.02
N PRO A 230 14.47 -11.19 -6.91
CA PRO A 230 15.03 -12.50 -7.21
C PRO A 230 16.50 -12.44 -7.67
N ARG A 231 17.30 -13.38 -7.17
CA ARG A 231 18.68 -13.59 -7.59
C ARG A 231 18.83 -14.96 -8.23
N LYS A 232 19.86 -15.13 -9.06
CA LYS A 232 20.19 -16.45 -9.60
C LYS A 232 20.40 -17.45 -8.45
N PRO A 233 19.92 -18.69 -8.58
CA PRO A 233 19.34 -19.33 -9.78
C PRO A 233 17.84 -19.04 -10.05
N TYR A 234 17.23 -17.97 -9.54
CA TYR A 234 15.83 -17.58 -9.72
C TYR A 234 14.84 -18.67 -9.25
N SER A 235 15.06 -19.18 -8.05
CA SER A 235 14.17 -20.18 -7.43
C SER A 235 12.92 -19.55 -6.83
N ILE A 236 11.85 -20.33 -6.81
CA ILE A 236 10.59 -19.95 -6.15
C ILE A 236 10.68 -20.28 -4.67
N THR A 237 10.51 -19.29 -3.80
CA THR A 237 10.48 -19.46 -2.34
C THR A 237 9.18 -20.17 -1.92
N ASP A 238 9.17 -20.80 -0.74
CA ASP A 238 7.98 -21.51 -0.24
C ASP A 238 6.79 -20.57 -0.02
N GLN A 239 7.03 -19.33 0.37
CA GLN A 239 5.97 -18.31 0.48
C GLN A 239 5.27 -18.09 -0.86
N LEU A 240 6.02 -17.97 -1.96
CA LEU A 240 5.46 -17.77 -3.30
C LEU A 240 4.79 -19.02 -3.88
N LYS A 241 4.90 -20.19 -3.23
CA LYS A 241 4.20 -21.42 -3.63
C LYS A 241 2.74 -21.46 -3.16
N LYS A 242 2.38 -20.65 -2.15
CA LYS A 242 1.00 -20.58 -1.65
C LYS A 242 0.07 -20.04 -2.75
N PRO A 243 -1.15 -20.58 -2.92
CA PRO A 243 -2.11 -20.03 -3.86
C PRO A 243 -2.73 -18.74 -3.34
N VAL A 244 -3.20 -17.89 -4.25
CA VAL A 244 -4.04 -16.73 -3.94
C VAL A 244 -5.50 -17.19 -3.86
N LYS A 245 -6.18 -16.90 -2.74
CA LYS A 245 -7.52 -17.42 -2.43
C LYS A 245 -8.63 -16.37 -2.55
N CYS A 246 -8.34 -15.22 -3.13
CA CYS A 246 -9.32 -14.16 -3.38
C CYS A 246 -9.44 -13.85 -4.87
N PRO A 247 -10.52 -13.18 -5.31
CA PRO A 247 -10.62 -12.66 -6.66
C PRO A 247 -9.50 -11.68 -6.99
N VAL A 248 -9.03 -11.67 -8.24
CA VAL A 248 -7.90 -10.85 -8.68
C VAL A 248 -8.24 -10.04 -9.92
N LEU A 249 -7.94 -8.74 -9.90
CA LEU A 249 -7.88 -7.88 -11.07
C LEU A 249 -6.43 -7.52 -11.38
N ILE A 250 -5.96 -7.81 -12.58
CA ILE A 250 -4.65 -7.33 -13.07
C ILE A 250 -4.89 -6.31 -14.17
N ILE A 251 -4.28 -5.12 -14.06
CA ILE A 251 -4.25 -4.10 -15.12
C ILE A 251 -2.79 -3.86 -15.51
N HIS A 252 -2.43 -4.11 -16.75
CA HIS A 252 -1.04 -4.09 -17.20
C HIS A 252 -0.83 -3.28 -18.47
N GLY A 253 0.07 -2.30 -18.43
CA GLY A 253 0.50 -1.52 -19.59
C GLY A 253 1.47 -2.33 -20.44
N LEU A 254 1.12 -2.59 -21.71
CA LEU A 254 1.93 -3.46 -22.58
C LEU A 254 3.24 -2.83 -23.08
N ARG A 255 3.44 -1.52 -22.84
CA ARG A 255 4.69 -0.82 -23.12
C ARG A 255 5.62 -0.74 -21.91
N ASP A 256 5.33 -1.50 -20.84
CA ASP A 256 6.18 -1.58 -19.66
C ASP A 256 7.58 -2.09 -20.05
N PRO A 257 8.64 -1.28 -19.87
CA PRO A 257 10.00 -1.70 -20.22
C PRO A 257 10.63 -2.57 -19.13
N TYR A 258 10.08 -2.59 -17.90
CA TYR A 258 10.64 -3.26 -16.72
C TYR A 258 10.03 -4.63 -16.51
N LEU A 259 8.73 -4.74 -16.68
CA LEU A 259 7.94 -5.94 -16.41
C LEU A 259 7.21 -6.36 -17.69
N LEU A 260 7.85 -7.19 -18.46
CA LEU A 260 7.33 -7.60 -19.76
C LEU A 260 6.08 -8.47 -19.64
N SER A 261 5.17 -8.31 -20.58
CA SER A 261 3.86 -8.98 -20.58
C SER A 261 3.94 -10.52 -20.62
N GLY A 262 5.06 -11.11 -21.05
CA GLY A 262 5.29 -12.56 -20.98
C GLY A 262 5.12 -13.14 -19.58
N ALA A 263 5.45 -12.36 -18.56
CA ALA A 263 5.30 -12.77 -17.16
C ALA A 263 3.84 -12.88 -16.69
N LEU A 264 2.87 -12.34 -17.46
CA LEU A 264 1.44 -12.51 -17.19
C LEU A 264 0.92 -13.90 -17.58
N ASN A 265 1.63 -14.62 -18.45
CA ASN A 265 1.21 -15.96 -18.86
C ASN A 265 1.15 -16.89 -17.66
N ASP A 266 0.13 -17.74 -17.65
CA ASP A 266 -0.09 -18.74 -16.59
C ASP A 266 -0.36 -18.18 -15.18
N ASN A 267 -0.56 -16.86 -14.98
CA ASN A 267 -0.85 -16.30 -13.66
C ASN A 267 -2.10 -16.94 -13.03
N TRP A 268 -3.08 -17.31 -13.84
CA TRP A 268 -4.31 -18.01 -13.41
C TRP A 268 -4.04 -19.36 -12.71
N LYS A 269 -2.91 -20.01 -12.97
CA LYS A 269 -2.56 -21.30 -12.35
C LYS A 269 -2.29 -21.21 -10.85
N TRP A 270 -2.10 -19.99 -10.33
CA TRP A 270 -1.74 -19.73 -8.92
C TRP A 270 -2.84 -19.00 -8.15
N ILE A 271 -4.02 -18.87 -8.76
CA ILE A 271 -5.18 -18.18 -8.23
C ILE A 271 -6.35 -19.17 -8.18
N GLU A 272 -6.95 -19.34 -6.98
CA GLU A 272 -8.06 -20.28 -6.76
C GLU A 272 -9.43 -19.68 -7.07
N GLN A 273 -9.51 -18.35 -7.27
CA GLN A 273 -10.73 -17.60 -7.54
C GLN A 273 -10.70 -17.01 -8.95
N GLU A 274 -11.70 -16.20 -9.27
CA GLU A 274 -11.79 -15.48 -10.53
C GLU A 274 -10.59 -14.54 -10.75
N MET A 275 -10.03 -14.53 -11.95
CA MET A 275 -9.02 -13.58 -12.37
C MET A 275 -9.49 -12.80 -13.60
N THR A 276 -9.53 -11.47 -13.47
CA THR A 276 -9.72 -10.55 -14.58
C THR A 276 -8.39 -9.95 -15.01
N LEU A 277 -8.04 -10.05 -16.28
CA LEU A 277 -6.84 -9.41 -16.84
C LEU A 277 -7.24 -8.33 -17.84
N VAL A 278 -6.79 -7.10 -17.58
CA VAL A 278 -6.95 -5.95 -18.48
C VAL A 278 -5.57 -5.52 -18.98
N THR A 279 -5.33 -5.66 -20.28
CA THR A 279 -4.11 -5.15 -20.91
C THR A 279 -4.36 -3.78 -21.54
N VAL A 280 -3.39 -2.87 -21.42
CA VAL A 280 -3.47 -1.50 -21.95
C VAL A 280 -2.36 -1.28 -22.96
N PRO A 281 -2.59 -1.47 -24.28
CA PRO A 281 -1.54 -1.41 -25.30
C PRO A 281 -0.81 -0.07 -25.41
N THR A 282 -1.44 1.01 -24.96
CA THR A 282 -0.92 2.39 -25.08
C THR A 282 -0.30 2.93 -23.77
N ALA A 283 -0.26 2.13 -22.70
CA ALA A 283 0.33 2.50 -21.43
C ALA A 283 1.62 1.74 -21.14
N SER A 284 2.49 2.34 -20.36
CA SER A 284 3.75 1.80 -19.87
C SER A 284 3.63 1.38 -18.40
N HIS A 285 4.70 1.53 -17.64
CA HIS A 285 4.82 1.05 -16.26
C HIS A 285 3.86 1.72 -15.28
N PHE A 286 3.70 3.04 -15.35
CA PHE A 286 2.83 3.80 -14.44
C PHE A 286 1.40 3.89 -15.00
N VAL A 287 0.75 2.74 -15.28
CA VAL A 287 -0.54 2.68 -15.97
C VAL A 287 -1.63 3.53 -15.30
N HIS A 288 -1.65 3.61 -13.97
CA HIS A 288 -2.62 4.41 -13.19
C HIS A 288 -2.38 5.92 -13.31
N ARG A 289 -1.16 6.33 -13.66
CA ARG A 289 -0.78 7.72 -13.94
C ARG A 289 -0.95 8.10 -15.41
N GLU A 290 -0.67 7.16 -16.29
CA GLU A 290 -0.77 7.37 -17.74
C GLU A 290 -2.21 7.28 -18.25
N LYS A 291 -3.05 6.49 -17.60
CA LYS A 291 -4.45 6.24 -17.98
C LYS A 291 -5.37 6.29 -16.75
N PRO A 292 -5.38 7.41 -15.97
CA PRO A 292 -6.05 7.46 -14.69
C PRO A 292 -7.54 7.15 -14.77
N ALA A 293 -8.26 7.77 -15.72
CA ALA A 293 -9.70 7.55 -15.89
C ALA A 293 -10.05 6.09 -16.26
N LEU A 294 -9.22 5.43 -17.09
CA LEU A 294 -9.43 4.03 -17.45
C LEU A 294 -9.21 3.13 -16.23
N VAL A 295 -8.09 3.31 -15.53
CA VAL A 295 -7.74 2.49 -14.37
C VAL A 295 -8.78 2.65 -13.27
N THR A 296 -9.15 3.88 -12.92
CA THR A 296 -10.16 4.18 -11.90
C THR A 296 -11.49 3.49 -12.23
N ARG A 297 -11.98 3.63 -13.46
CA ARG A 297 -13.23 3.01 -13.89
C ARG A 297 -13.17 1.47 -13.86
N ARG A 298 -12.03 0.86 -14.22
CA ARG A 298 -11.86 -0.60 -14.16
C ARG A 298 -11.86 -1.12 -12.74
N ILE A 299 -11.18 -0.43 -11.83
CA ILE A 299 -11.18 -0.78 -10.41
C ILE A 299 -12.58 -0.61 -9.83
N ALA A 300 -13.23 0.55 -10.03
CA ALA A 300 -14.57 0.82 -9.49
C ALA A 300 -15.58 -0.24 -9.93
N ARG A 301 -15.64 -0.53 -11.24
CA ARG A 301 -16.56 -1.54 -11.76
C ARG A 301 -16.27 -2.95 -11.20
N TRP A 302 -15.01 -3.33 -11.09
CA TRP A 302 -14.62 -4.63 -10.54
C TRP A 302 -15.02 -4.75 -9.06
N LEU A 303 -14.95 -3.66 -8.29
CA LEU A 303 -15.39 -3.59 -6.90
C LEU A 303 -16.92 -3.64 -6.76
N GLU A 304 -17.69 -3.02 -7.68
CA GLU A 304 -19.15 -3.03 -7.68
C GLU A 304 -19.74 -4.43 -7.92
N GLU A 305 -19.00 -5.33 -8.53
CA GLU A 305 -19.42 -6.70 -8.83
C GLU A 305 -19.20 -7.68 -7.63
N ARG A 306 -18.73 -7.17 -6.47
CA ARG A 306 -18.32 -7.92 -5.26
C ARG A 306 -18.80 -7.23 -3.99
#